data_069ba00ba3818460012344d16d4eb2c8
#
_entry.id   069ba00ba3818460012344d16d4eb2c8
#
_cell.length_a   1.000
_cell.length_b   1.000
_cell.length_c   1.000
_cell.angle_alpha   90.00
_cell.angle_beta   90.00
_cell.angle_gamma   90.00
#
_symmetry.space_group_name_H-M   'P 1'
#
loop_
_entity.id
_entity.type
_entity.pdbx_description
1 polymer ?
#
loop_
_entity_poly.entity_id
_entity_poly.type
_entity_poly.pdbx_seq_one_letter_code
_entity_poly.pdbx_strand_id
1 'polypeptide(L)'
;YDSDNGWGWHNGLELPVAHNDDLYFYIRNEWYTKSGYKPDVGFSYSTPFGWFNFHYAEEESSINDEGGLWIKKRPSLEFKSNRYYLFKSPFYAGINGEIGYWDEERAGGNRKGSYKGFDVYISGDPIKLGRFLTFNWRAGIAKDYYGYQNEIRENKYYSVGLMGGYRAVSGWINYTNRAITGYTPYLYDTFSTTKPIDIGFRLELTPKDAVSVSWTIDAKNGNVDHRYYTYYRDMHSFYGWIRYDTVEKKTTFMIMPKDFRF
;
A
#
# COMPACT_ATOMS: atom_id res chain seq x y z
N TYR A 1 9.29 -15.92 -2.49
CA TYR A 1 8.33 -16.93 -2.05
C TYR A 1 7.37 -16.31 -1.03
N ASP A 2 6.12 -16.62 -1.16
CA ASP A 2 5.06 -16.26 -0.23
C ASP A 2 4.26 -17.52 0.12
N SER A 3 3.84 -17.71 1.38
CA SER A 3 3.16 -18.94 1.81
C SER A 3 1.79 -19.13 1.15
N ASP A 4 1.11 -18.06 0.79
CA ASP A 4 -0.22 -18.08 0.18
C ASP A 4 -0.14 -18.18 -1.34
N ASN A 5 0.73 -17.37 -1.95
CA ASN A 5 0.88 -17.27 -3.40
C ASN A 5 1.93 -18.23 -3.98
N GLY A 6 2.83 -18.75 -3.14
CA GLY A 6 3.94 -19.59 -3.55
C GLY A 6 5.14 -18.82 -4.08
N TRP A 7 5.85 -19.39 -5.05
CA TRP A 7 6.92 -18.68 -5.77
C TRP A 7 6.33 -17.65 -6.71
N GLY A 8 6.85 -16.42 -6.67
CA GLY A 8 6.44 -15.35 -7.55
C GLY A 8 7.56 -14.93 -8.50
N TRP A 9 7.18 -14.53 -9.70
CA TRP A 9 8.03 -13.88 -10.68
C TRP A 9 7.38 -12.57 -11.11
N HIS A 10 8.14 -11.47 -11.01
CA HIS A 10 7.68 -10.15 -11.41
C HIS A 10 8.53 -9.65 -12.56
N ASN A 11 7.91 -9.12 -13.59
CA ASN A 11 8.57 -8.42 -14.67
C ASN A 11 7.72 -7.25 -15.15
N GLY A 12 8.34 -6.31 -15.84
CA GLY A 12 7.62 -5.17 -16.38
C GLY A 12 8.40 -4.50 -17.48
N LEU A 13 7.65 -3.81 -18.34
CA LEU A 13 8.15 -2.96 -19.40
C LEU A 13 7.39 -1.64 -19.33
N GLU A 14 8.12 -0.53 -19.37
CA GLU A 14 7.55 0.82 -19.43
C GLU A 14 8.10 1.51 -20.67
N LEU A 15 7.20 2.01 -21.53
CA LEU A 15 7.53 2.65 -22.78
C LEU A 15 6.95 4.07 -22.80
N PRO A 16 7.75 5.11 -23.04
CA PRO A 16 7.22 6.45 -23.25
C PRO A 16 6.35 6.46 -24.51
N VAL A 17 5.21 7.15 -24.44
CA VAL A 17 4.31 7.30 -25.57
C VAL A 17 4.69 8.56 -26.34
N ALA A 18 5.19 8.40 -27.56
CA ALA A 18 5.71 9.47 -28.40
C ALA A 18 6.90 10.22 -27.75
N HIS A 19 7.00 11.53 -27.95
CA HIS A 19 8.05 12.39 -27.40
C HIS A 19 7.68 13.00 -26.05
N ASN A 20 6.68 12.45 -25.36
CA ASN A 20 6.20 12.97 -24.09
C ASN A 20 6.62 12.03 -22.96
N ASP A 21 7.63 12.45 -22.21
CA ASP A 21 8.14 11.72 -21.05
C ASP A 21 7.14 11.66 -19.86
N ASP A 22 6.01 12.36 -19.96
CA ASP A 22 4.97 12.36 -18.93
C ASP A 22 3.92 11.25 -19.15
N LEU A 23 3.85 10.66 -20.33
CA LEU A 23 2.90 9.62 -20.70
C LEU A 23 3.63 8.31 -21.01
N TYR A 24 3.33 7.28 -20.22
CA TYR A 24 3.90 5.95 -20.36
C TYR A 24 2.81 4.91 -20.60
N PHE A 25 3.09 4.01 -21.54
CA PHE A 25 2.43 2.73 -21.61
C PHE A 25 3.24 1.72 -20.80
N TYR A 26 2.60 0.88 -19.99
CA TYR A 26 3.30 -0.13 -19.24
C TYR A 26 2.59 -1.48 -19.32
N ILE A 27 3.39 -2.52 -19.21
CA ILE A 27 2.96 -3.90 -18.98
C ILE A 27 3.76 -4.41 -17.81
N ARG A 28 3.09 -4.75 -16.74
CA ARG A 28 3.67 -5.40 -15.57
C ARG A 28 2.99 -6.74 -15.39
N ASN A 29 3.78 -7.75 -15.09
CA ASN A 29 3.27 -9.09 -14.94
C ASN A 29 3.82 -9.67 -13.64
N GLU A 30 2.94 -10.26 -12.88
CA GLU A 30 3.27 -11.09 -11.75
C GLU A 30 2.77 -12.50 -12.02
N TRP A 31 3.58 -13.47 -11.70
CA TRP A 31 3.18 -14.87 -11.80
C TRP A 31 3.53 -15.58 -10.50
N TYR A 32 2.59 -16.33 -9.99
CA TYR A 32 2.73 -17.07 -8.76
C TYR A 32 2.36 -18.54 -8.95
N THR A 33 3.09 -19.46 -8.29
CA THR A 33 2.85 -20.90 -8.45
C THR A 33 1.49 -21.36 -7.95
N LYS A 34 0.88 -20.64 -7.00
CA LYS A 34 -0.42 -20.99 -6.44
C LYS A 34 -1.56 -20.09 -6.95
N SER A 35 -1.36 -18.78 -7.06
CA SER A 35 -2.39 -17.82 -7.47
C SER A 35 -2.37 -17.47 -8.96
N GLY A 36 -1.38 -18.01 -9.71
CA GLY A 36 -1.33 -17.90 -11.17
C GLY A 36 -0.82 -16.55 -11.68
N TYR A 37 -1.22 -16.23 -12.91
CA TYR A 37 -0.80 -15.03 -13.63
C TYR A 37 -1.62 -13.81 -13.25
N LYS A 38 -0.94 -12.70 -12.95
CA LYS A 38 -1.52 -11.43 -12.50
C LYS A 38 -1.01 -10.30 -13.39
N PRO A 39 -1.78 -9.91 -14.42
CA PRO A 39 -1.42 -8.81 -15.30
C PRO A 39 -1.75 -7.45 -14.68
N ASP A 40 -0.92 -6.45 -14.99
CA ASP A 40 -1.23 -5.04 -14.84
C ASP A 40 -0.75 -4.32 -16.11
N VAL A 41 -1.69 -3.87 -16.92
CA VAL A 41 -1.42 -3.23 -18.22
C VAL A 41 -2.16 -1.91 -18.27
N GLY A 42 -1.45 -0.83 -18.62
CA GLY A 42 -2.09 0.47 -18.62
C GLY A 42 -1.27 1.61 -19.17
N PHE A 43 -1.84 2.79 -18.98
CA PHE A 43 -1.24 4.07 -19.30
C PHE A 43 -1.12 4.90 -18.03
N SER A 44 0.05 5.43 -17.78
CA SER A 44 0.33 6.34 -16.68
C SER A 44 0.64 7.72 -17.26
N TYR A 45 -0.02 8.75 -16.76
CA TYR A 45 0.13 10.12 -17.21
C TYR A 45 0.35 11.07 -16.04
N SER A 46 1.52 11.73 -16.02
CA SER A 46 1.87 12.75 -15.05
C SER A 46 1.50 14.13 -15.59
N THR A 47 0.86 14.94 -14.76
CA THR A 47 0.45 16.31 -15.08
C THR A 47 0.87 17.27 -13.97
N PRO A 48 0.87 18.60 -14.20
CA PRO A 48 1.07 19.58 -13.12
C PRO A 48 0.04 19.46 -11.97
N PHE A 49 -1.11 18.84 -12.21
CA PHE A 49 -2.17 18.69 -11.21
C PHE A 49 -2.10 17.36 -10.44
N GLY A 50 -1.46 16.36 -11.01
CA GLY A 50 -1.36 15.04 -10.41
C GLY A 50 -1.07 13.95 -11.42
N TRP A 51 -1.17 12.76 -10.97
CA TRP A 51 -0.91 11.54 -11.72
C TRP A 51 -2.22 10.79 -11.99
N PHE A 52 -2.37 10.33 -13.23
CA PHE A 52 -3.49 9.52 -13.70
C PHE A 52 -2.95 8.14 -14.10
N ASN A 53 -3.71 7.11 -13.80
CA ASN A 53 -3.42 5.75 -14.24
C ASN A 53 -4.69 5.09 -14.77
N PHE A 54 -4.70 4.75 -16.05
CA PHE A 54 -5.78 3.97 -16.66
C PHE A 54 -5.27 2.57 -16.94
N HIS A 55 -5.85 1.57 -16.28
CA HIS A 55 -5.31 0.23 -16.34
C HIS A 55 -6.36 -0.89 -16.25
N TYR A 56 -5.89 -2.05 -16.65
CA TYR A 56 -6.48 -3.35 -16.39
C TYR A 56 -5.49 -4.11 -15.52
N ALA A 57 -5.89 -4.46 -14.29
CA ALA A 57 -4.99 -5.09 -13.33
C ALA A 57 -5.67 -6.22 -12.54
N GLU A 58 -4.86 -7.14 -12.05
CA GLU A 58 -5.22 -8.00 -10.92
C GLU A 58 -4.32 -7.62 -9.75
N GLU A 59 -4.91 -7.13 -8.66
CA GLU A 59 -4.19 -6.61 -7.50
C GLU A 59 -4.51 -7.41 -6.24
N GLU A 60 -3.49 -7.65 -5.43
CA GLU A 60 -3.67 -8.22 -4.09
C GLU A 60 -4.08 -7.13 -3.11
N SER A 61 -4.91 -7.48 -2.13
CA SER A 61 -5.31 -6.55 -1.08
C SER A 61 -4.09 -6.05 -0.30
N SER A 62 -3.94 -4.73 -0.23
CA SER A 62 -2.93 -4.08 0.61
C SER A 62 -3.47 -3.69 2.00
N ILE A 63 -4.77 -3.81 2.20
CA ILE A 63 -5.49 -3.40 3.41
C ILE A 63 -5.72 -4.59 4.32
N ASN A 64 -5.98 -5.74 3.72
CA ASN A 64 -6.19 -6.99 4.41
C ASN A 64 -4.94 -7.86 4.20
N ASP A 65 -4.16 -8.06 5.25
CA ASP A 65 -2.95 -8.86 5.23
C ASP A 65 -3.22 -10.38 5.17
N GLU A 66 -4.49 -10.79 5.10
CA GLU A 66 -4.86 -12.15 4.70
C GLU A 66 -4.45 -12.34 3.24
N GLY A 67 -3.27 -12.85 3.00
CA GLY A 67 -2.73 -13.03 1.65
C GLY A 67 -3.65 -13.84 0.74
N GLY A 68 -3.54 -13.62 -0.57
CA GLY A 68 -4.34 -14.32 -1.58
C GLY A 68 -5.72 -13.73 -1.87
N LEU A 69 -6.04 -12.56 -1.32
CA LEU A 69 -7.23 -11.80 -1.71
C LEU A 69 -6.93 -10.92 -2.93
N TRP A 70 -7.40 -11.33 -4.09
CA TRP A 70 -7.17 -10.65 -5.35
C TRP A 70 -8.45 -10.00 -5.89
N ILE A 71 -8.30 -8.81 -6.46
CA ILE A 71 -9.37 -8.14 -7.19
C ILE A 71 -8.93 -7.86 -8.63
N LYS A 72 -9.86 -8.04 -9.57
CA LYS A 72 -9.67 -7.70 -10.97
C LYS A 72 -10.29 -6.34 -11.24
N LYS A 73 -9.47 -5.36 -11.61
CA LYS A 73 -9.90 -4.01 -12.03
C LYS A 73 -10.00 -3.98 -13.56
N ARG A 74 -11.21 -3.78 -14.12
CA ARG A 74 -11.50 -4.03 -15.57
C ARG A 74 -12.45 -3.02 -16.22
N PRO A 75 -12.02 -1.92 -16.77
CA PRO A 75 -10.81 -1.16 -16.48
C PRO A 75 -10.94 -0.33 -15.19
N SER A 76 -9.86 0.28 -14.76
CA SER A 76 -9.84 1.28 -13.70
C SER A 76 -9.11 2.54 -14.14
N LEU A 77 -9.60 3.69 -13.69
CA LEU A 77 -8.94 4.99 -13.81
C LEU A 77 -8.68 5.52 -12.40
N GLU A 78 -7.42 5.62 -12.05
CA GLU A 78 -6.95 6.19 -10.80
C GLU A 78 -6.45 7.62 -11.02
N PHE A 79 -6.64 8.46 -10.03
CA PHE A 79 -6.11 9.81 -9.95
C PHE A 79 -5.48 10.05 -8.59
N LYS A 80 -4.27 10.59 -8.55
CA LYS A 80 -3.59 11.07 -7.33
C LYS A 80 -3.13 12.49 -7.57
N SER A 81 -3.68 13.45 -6.83
CA SER A 81 -3.27 14.85 -6.96
C SER A 81 -1.84 15.08 -6.48
N ASN A 82 -1.22 16.09 -7.01
CA ASN A 82 -0.04 16.68 -6.38
C ASN A 82 -0.41 17.28 -5.02
N ARG A 83 0.59 17.63 -4.22
CA ARG A 83 0.40 18.34 -2.95
C ARG A 83 0.07 19.79 -3.21
N TYR A 84 -1.09 20.23 -2.78
CA TYR A 84 -1.49 21.64 -2.87
C TYR A 84 -1.22 22.33 -1.54
N TYR A 85 -0.09 23.03 -1.44
CA TYR A 85 0.30 23.74 -0.23
C TYR A 85 -0.66 24.89 0.07
N LEU A 86 -1.09 24.98 1.33
CA LEU A 86 -2.04 25.95 1.80
C LEU A 86 -1.31 27.22 2.29
N PHE A 87 -1.57 28.38 1.67
CA PHE A 87 -1.08 29.69 2.13
C PHE A 87 0.43 29.78 2.42
N LYS A 88 1.28 29.14 1.61
CA LYS A 88 2.74 29.06 1.83
C LYS A 88 3.15 28.45 3.18
N SER A 89 2.26 27.68 3.78
CA SER A 89 2.52 26.92 5.01
C SER A 89 3.11 25.54 4.69
N PRO A 90 3.63 24.81 5.68
CA PRO A 90 4.03 23.42 5.49
C PRO A 90 2.85 22.47 5.40
N PHE A 91 1.62 22.97 5.40
CA PHE A 91 0.40 22.17 5.29
C PHE A 91 -0.07 22.09 3.84
N TYR A 92 -0.55 20.93 3.45
CA TYR A 92 -1.06 20.70 2.10
C TYR A 92 -2.31 19.85 2.10
N ALA A 93 -3.12 20.03 1.07
CA ALA A 93 -4.24 19.16 0.76
C ALA A 93 -3.91 18.26 -0.43
N GLY A 94 -4.60 17.14 -0.54
CA GLY A 94 -4.56 16.27 -1.69
C GLY A 94 -5.88 15.53 -1.88
N ILE A 95 -6.06 15.05 -3.11
CA ILE A 95 -7.24 14.29 -3.53
C ILE A 95 -6.75 13.04 -4.25
N ASN A 96 -7.27 11.89 -3.86
CA ASN A 96 -7.14 10.65 -4.62
C ASN A 96 -8.51 10.22 -5.10
N GLY A 97 -8.59 9.54 -6.21
CA GLY A 97 -9.84 8.98 -6.71
C GLY A 97 -9.60 7.77 -7.58
N GLU A 98 -10.60 6.91 -7.64
CA GLU A 98 -10.64 5.75 -8.53
C GLU A 98 -12.06 5.55 -9.04
N ILE A 99 -12.19 5.28 -10.32
CA ILE A 99 -13.41 4.79 -10.94
C ILE A 99 -13.08 3.59 -11.81
N GLY A 100 -13.87 2.53 -11.67
CA GLY A 100 -13.62 1.31 -12.44
C GLY A 100 -14.72 0.27 -12.28
N TYR A 101 -14.39 -0.91 -12.74
CA TYR A 101 -15.18 -2.10 -12.55
C TYR A 101 -14.37 -3.14 -11.79
N TRP A 102 -14.88 -3.58 -10.64
CA TRP A 102 -14.22 -4.51 -9.76
C TRP A 102 -14.86 -5.90 -9.84
N ASP A 103 -14.03 -6.94 -9.89
CA ASP A 103 -14.45 -8.34 -9.92
C ASP A 103 -13.58 -9.12 -8.91
N GLU A 104 -14.16 -9.47 -7.77
CA GLU A 104 -13.52 -10.27 -6.72
C GLU A 104 -14.04 -11.70 -6.79
N GLU A 105 -13.12 -12.65 -7.00
CA GLU A 105 -13.44 -14.08 -7.03
C GLU A 105 -13.46 -14.67 -5.63
N ARG A 106 -14.54 -15.35 -5.27
CA ARG A 106 -14.72 -16.01 -3.97
C ARG A 106 -15.29 -17.41 -4.11
N ALA A 107 -15.02 -18.27 -3.14
CA ALA A 107 -15.61 -19.61 -3.05
C ALA A 107 -17.15 -19.61 -3.02
N GLY A 108 -17.80 -18.54 -2.50
CA GLY A 108 -19.25 -18.36 -2.43
C GLY A 108 -19.88 -17.63 -3.62
N GLY A 109 -19.12 -17.40 -4.70
CA GLY A 109 -19.57 -16.67 -5.88
C GLY A 109 -18.90 -15.30 -6.03
N ASN A 110 -18.66 -14.93 -7.28
CA ASN A 110 -17.95 -13.69 -7.62
C ASN A 110 -18.78 -12.46 -7.27
N ARG A 111 -18.12 -11.41 -6.80
CA ARG A 111 -18.72 -10.09 -6.59
C ARG A 111 -18.18 -9.13 -7.64
N LYS A 112 -19.10 -8.63 -8.48
CA LYS A 112 -18.78 -7.79 -9.62
C LYS A 112 -19.62 -6.54 -9.63
N GLY A 113 -19.00 -5.41 -9.88
CA GLY A 113 -19.74 -4.16 -9.99
C GLY A 113 -18.86 -2.96 -10.29
N SER A 114 -19.50 -1.85 -10.62
CA SER A 114 -18.79 -0.57 -10.72
C SER A 114 -18.29 -0.14 -9.35
N TYR A 115 -17.13 0.52 -9.35
CA TYR A 115 -16.54 1.14 -8.19
C TYR A 115 -16.24 2.62 -8.46
N LYS A 116 -16.51 3.46 -7.47
CA LYS A 116 -16.13 4.88 -7.46
C LYS A 116 -15.69 5.23 -6.06
N GLY A 117 -14.41 5.56 -5.89
CA GLY A 117 -13.85 5.97 -4.62
C GLY A 117 -13.20 7.34 -4.73
N PHE A 118 -13.24 8.12 -3.66
CA PHE A 118 -12.44 9.32 -3.53
C PHE A 118 -11.97 9.50 -2.08
N ASP A 119 -10.80 10.08 -1.93
CA ASP A 119 -10.17 10.42 -0.65
C ASP A 119 -9.68 11.85 -0.71
N VAL A 120 -10.20 12.71 0.15
CA VAL A 120 -9.75 14.09 0.31
C VAL A 120 -9.06 14.19 1.66
N TYR A 121 -7.85 14.72 1.66
CA TYR A 121 -7.06 14.78 2.88
C TYR A 121 -6.28 16.08 3.03
N ILE A 122 -5.93 16.36 4.27
CA ILE A 122 -4.94 17.35 4.66
C ILE A 122 -3.79 16.68 5.39
N SER A 123 -2.60 17.19 5.22
CA SER A 123 -1.37 16.70 5.86
C SER A 123 -0.39 17.86 6.01
N GLY A 124 0.74 17.60 6.61
CA GLY A 124 1.84 18.55 6.68
C GLY A 124 3.17 17.90 6.31
N ASP A 125 4.12 18.74 5.93
CA ASP A 125 5.50 18.28 5.79
C ASP A 125 5.99 17.71 7.12
N PRO A 126 6.86 16.69 7.09
CA PRO A 126 7.38 16.09 8.31
C PRO A 126 8.04 17.11 9.23
N ILE A 127 7.59 17.22 10.46
CA ILE A 127 8.08 18.16 11.46
C ILE A 127 9.26 17.54 12.21
N LYS A 128 10.43 18.14 12.09
CA LYS A 128 11.61 17.70 12.85
C LYS A 128 11.49 18.13 14.31
N LEU A 129 11.41 17.15 15.22
CA LEU A 129 11.42 17.33 16.66
C LEU A 129 12.84 17.10 17.19
N GLY A 130 13.68 18.14 17.06
CA GLY A 130 15.09 18.04 17.37
C GLY A 130 15.90 17.30 16.30
N ARG A 131 17.00 16.63 16.72
CA ARG A 131 17.99 16.04 15.80
C ARG A 131 17.59 14.65 15.29
N PHE A 132 16.80 13.91 16.05
CA PHE A 132 16.63 12.46 15.83
C PHE A 132 15.19 12.04 15.58
N LEU A 133 14.22 12.90 15.83
CA LEU A 133 12.80 12.58 15.71
C LEU A 133 12.12 13.40 14.62
N THR A 134 11.17 12.76 13.96
CA THR A 134 10.32 13.38 12.96
C THR A 134 8.87 13.00 13.26
N PHE A 135 8.01 13.98 13.32
CA PHE A 135 6.57 13.82 13.46
C PHE A 135 5.89 13.97 12.12
N ASN A 136 4.92 13.12 11.83
CA ASN A 136 4.04 13.22 10.67
C ASN A 136 2.60 13.05 11.08
N TRP A 137 1.69 13.58 10.27
CA TRP A 137 0.26 13.48 10.49
C TRP A 137 -0.51 13.59 9.17
N ARG A 138 -1.69 13.02 9.13
CA ARG A 138 -2.65 13.12 8.04
C ARG A 138 -4.06 12.98 8.58
N ALA A 139 -5.01 13.72 8.02
CA ALA A 139 -6.44 13.55 8.29
C ALA A 139 -7.22 13.65 6.99
N GLY A 140 -8.30 12.88 6.85
CA GLY A 140 -9.06 12.87 5.62
C GLY A 140 -10.42 12.19 5.73
N ILE A 141 -11.12 12.26 4.62
CA ILE A 141 -12.41 11.59 4.41
C ILE A 141 -12.34 10.86 3.08
N ALA A 142 -12.54 9.55 3.12
CA ALA A 142 -12.72 8.72 1.95
C ALA A 142 -14.17 8.27 1.83
N LYS A 143 -14.68 8.19 0.61
CA LYS A 143 -16.01 7.71 0.33
C LYS A 143 -16.01 6.82 -0.91
N ASP A 144 -16.57 5.64 -0.75
CA ASP A 144 -16.62 4.58 -1.75
C ASP A 144 -18.05 4.25 -2.10
N TYR A 145 -18.31 4.09 -3.39
CA TYR A 145 -19.60 3.70 -3.95
C TYR A 145 -19.41 2.39 -4.71
N TYR A 146 -20.13 1.38 -4.30
CA TYR A 146 -20.07 0.03 -4.87
C TYR A 146 -21.34 -0.26 -5.66
N GLY A 147 -21.22 -0.47 -6.97
CA GLY A 147 -22.35 -0.84 -7.81
C GLY A 147 -22.88 -2.25 -7.52
N TYR A 148 -22.07 -3.11 -6.92
CA TYR A 148 -22.55 -4.36 -6.36
C TYR A 148 -23.38 -4.05 -5.10
N GLN A 149 -24.68 -4.40 -5.09
CA GLN A 149 -25.64 -4.13 -4.02
C GLN A 149 -25.94 -2.65 -3.74
N ASN A 150 -25.39 -1.69 -4.53
CA ASN A 150 -25.53 -0.23 -4.32
C ASN A 150 -25.09 0.25 -2.94
N GLU A 151 -24.02 -0.33 -2.42
CA GLU A 151 -23.49 0.00 -1.10
C GLU A 151 -22.61 1.25 -1.12
N ILE A 152 -22.56 1.92 0.01
CA ILE A 152 -21.73 3.10 0.23
C ILE A 152 -20.95 2.91 1.53
N ARG A 153 -19.66 3.21 1.49
CA ARG A 153 -18.81 3.28 2.68
C ARG A 153 -18.22 4.69 2.80
N GLU A 154 -18.26 5.26 3.99
CA GLU A 154 -17.56 6.49 4.34
C GLU A 154 -16.56 6.18 5.45
N ASN A 155 -15.33 6.65 5.29
CA ASN A 155 -14.24 6.50 6.24
C ASN A 155 -13.66 7.88 6.57
N LYS A 156 -13.89 8.35 7.80
CA LYS A 156 -13.22 9.53 8.36
C LYS A 156 -12.02 9.07 9.15
N TYR A 157 -10.84 9.57 8.84
CA TYR A 157 -9.64 9.08 9.49
C TYR A 157 -8.67 10.19 9.86
N TYR A 158 -7.86 9.92 10.86
CA TYR A 158 -6.61 10.62 11.10
C TYR A 158 -5.50 9.64 11.46
N SER A 159 -4.28 10.02 11.12
CA SER A 159 -3.08 9.27 11.43
C SER A 159 -2.03 10.23 11.98
N VAL A 160 -1.32 9.78 13.00
CA VAL A 160 -0.19 10.50 13.59
C VAL A 160 0.96 9.53 13.79
N GLY A 161 2.18 9.97 13.50
CA GLY A 161 3.33 9.12 13.60
C GLY A 161 4.58 9.84 14.08
N LEU A 162 5.44 9.10 14.75
CA LEU A 162 6.78 9.48 15.11
C LEU A 162 7.75 8.47 14.49
N MET A 163 8.79 8.97 13.87
CA MET A 163 9.90 8.15 13.39
C MET A 163 11.21 8.79 13.81
N GLY A 164 12.19 7.97 14.04
CA GLY A 164 13.49 8.48 14.39
C GLY A 164 14.59 7.44 14.32
N GLY A 165 15.83 7.91 14.40
CA GLY A 165 16.97 7.03 14.39
C GLY A 165 18.22 7.71 14.90
N TYR A 166 19.09 6.91 15.45
CA TYR A 166 20.41 7.30 15.88
C TYR A 166 21.41 6.18 15.60
N ARG A 167 22.48 6.51 14.82
CA ARG A 167 23.47 5.51 14.36
C ARG A 167 22.79 4.33 13.66
N ALA A 168 23.01 3.12 14.20
CA ALA A 168 22.49 1.87 13.62
C ALA A 168 21.04 1.54 14.01
N VAL A 169 20.40 2.34 14.89
CA VAL A 169 19.06 2.06 15.38
C VAL A 169 18.07 3.07 14.83
N SER A 170 16.95 2.59 14.30
CA SER A 170 15.79 3.40 13.93
C SER A 170 14.51 2.76 14.44
N GLY A 171 13.46 3.58 14.58
CA GLY A 171 12.16 3.09 15.00
C GLY A 171 11.05 4.04 14.59
N TRP A 172 9.83 3.52 14.63
CA TRP A 172 8.63 4.28 14.33
C TRP A 172 7.47 3.80 15.20
N ILE A 173 6.57 4.72 15.43
CA ILE A 173 5.23 4.44 15.94
C ILE A 173 4.24 5.25 15.14
N ASN A 174 3.19 4.61 14.67
CA ASN A 174 2.11 5.26 13.94
C ASN A 174 0.77 4.82 14.52
N TYR A 175 -0.12 5.77 14.77
CA TYR A 175 -1.49 5.50 15.19
C TYR A 175 -2.45 6.02 14.14
N THR A 176 -3.41 5.21 13.74
CA THR A 176 -4.50 5.62 12.86
C THR A 176 -5.83 5.36 13.56
N ASN A 177 -6.74 6.31 13.46
CA ASN A 177 -8.13 6.13 13.88
C ASN A 177 -9.04 6.30 12.67
N ARG A 178 -9.93 5.34 12.45
CA ARG A 178 -10.92 5.32 11.38
C ARG A 178 -12.33 5.24 11.96
N ALA A 179 -13.17 6.18 11.59
CA ALA A 179 -14.60 6.12 11.83
C ALA A 179 -15.27 5.72 10.52
N ILE A 180 -15.68 4.45 10.44
CA ILE A 180 -16.25 3.85 9.24
C ILE A 180 -17.76 3.77 9.42
N THR A 181 -18.50 4.25 8.42
CA THR A 181 -19.95 4.10 8.29
C THR A 181 -20.27 3.48 6.94
N GLY A 182 -21.34 2.70 6.87
CA GLY A 182 -21.69 1.93 5.69
C GLY A 182 -20.89 0.63 5.58
N TYR A 183 -20.87 0.05 4.39
CA TYR A 183 -20.43 -1.32 4.17
C TYR A 183 -19.67 -1.43 2.85
N THR A 184 -18.66 -2.32 2.82
CA THR A 184 -18.03 -2.79 1.59
C THR A 184 -18.47 -4.19 1.27
N PRO A 185 -18.90 -4.47 0.03
CA PRO A 185 -19.21 -5.84 -0.39
C PRO A 185 -17.96 -6.66 -0.69
N TYR A 186 -16.76 -6.04 -0.79
CA TYR A 186 -15.52 -6.68 -1.15
C TYR A 186 -14.65 -6.94 0.09
N LEU A 187 -14.07 -8.15 0.20
CA LEU A 187 -13.05 -8.45 1.22
C LEU A 187 -11.74 -7.72 0.93
N TYR A 188 -11.46 -7.51 -0.34
CA TYR A 188 -10.27 -6.83 -0.83
C TYR A 188 -9.98 -5.51 -0.10
N ASP A 189 -11.01 -4.71 0.23
CA ASP A 189 -10.86 -3.41 0.87
C ASP A 189 -11.42 -3.35 2.30
N THR A 190 -11.57 -4.50 2.94
CA THR A 190 -12.00 -4.59 4.36
C THR A 190 -10.80 -4.32 5.28
N PHE A 191 -10.98 -3.45 6.25
CA PHE A 191 -9.97 -3.19 7.27
C PHE A 191 -10.02 -4.26 8.37
N SER A 192 -8.87 -4.85 8.71
CA SER A 192 -8.75 -5.79 9.85
C SER A 192 -9.01 -5.07 11.18
N THR A 193 -8.50 -3.85 11.33
CA THR A 193 -8.75 -2.99 12.48
C THR A 193 -9.02 -1.54 12.09
N THR A 194 -9.88 -0.88 12.87
CA THR A 194 -10.17 0.56 12.69
C THR A 194 -9.23 1.47 13.46
N LYS A 195 -8.46 0.93 14.40
CA LYS A 195 -7.55 1.69 15.28
C LYS A 195 -6.17 1.03 15.40
N PRO A 196 -5.45 0.80 14.29
CA PRO A 196 -4.13 0.21 14.37
C PRO A 196 -3.12 1.15 15.02
N ILE A 197 -2.26 0.55 15.84
CA ILE A 197 -0.98 1.12 16.29
C ILE A 197 0.10 0.27 15.63
N ASP A 198 0.88 0.87 14.72
CA ASP A 198 2.02 0.24 14.08
C ASP A 198 3.29 0.70 14.78
N ILE A 199 4.03 -0.23 15.35
CA ILE A 199 5.29 0.03 16.04
C ILE A 199 6.38 -0.81 15.38
N GLY A 200 7.56 -0.23 15.18
CA GLY A 200 8.67 -1.00 14.67
C GLY A 200 10.02 -0.46 15.08
N PHE A 201 10.99 -1.37 15.08
CA PHE A 201 12.41 -1.11 15.32
C PHE A 201 13.23 -1.80 14.26
N ARG A 202 14.29 -1.12 13.83
CA ARG A 202 15.28 -1.64 12.90
C ARG A 202 16.67 -1.41 13.47
N LEU A 203 17.49 -2.45 13.44
CA LEU A 203 18.90 -2.42 13.82
C LEU A 203 19.75 -2.81 12.62
N GLU A 204 20.67 -1.94 12.23
CA GLU A 204 21.72 -2.23 11.25
C GLU A 204 22.86 -2.96 11.96
N LEU A 205 23.04 -4.25 11.66
CA LEU A 205 24.06 -5.09 12.25
C LEU A 205 25.43 -4.83 11.60
N THR A 206 25.41 -4.65 10.30
CA THR A 206 26.55 -4.30 9.44
C THR A 206 26.08 -3.33 8.35
N PRO A 207 26.97 -2.75 7.54
CA PRO A 207 26.56 -1.97 6.36
C PRO A 207 25.72 -2.75 5.34
N LYS A 208 25.67 -4.07 5.46
CA LYS A 208 24.95 -4.95 4.53
C LYS A 208 23.80 -5.71 5.17
N ASP A 209 23.73 -5.78 6.49
CA ASP A 209 22.76 -6.60 7.20
C ASP A 209 21.96 -5.77 8.19
N ALA A 210 20.65 -5.96 8.20
CA ALA A 210 19.76 -5.36 9.18
C ALA A 210 18.68 -6.34 9.63
N VAL A 211 18.22 -6.15 10.85
CA VAL A 211 17.04 -6.84 11.39
C VAL A 211 15.99 -5.82 11.78
N SER A 212 14.72 -6.19 11.64
CA SER A 212 13.64 -5.37 12.17
C SER A 212 12.59 -6.23 12.86
N VAL A 213 11.92 -5.63 13.82
CA VAL A 213 10.73 -6.18 14.46
C VAL A 213 9.64 -5.14 14.37
N SER A 214 8.43 -5.54 13.99
CA SER A 214 7.28 -4.65 13.95
C SER A 214 6.01 -5.36 14.42
N TRP A 215 5.10 -4.56 14.96
CA TRP A 215 3.80 -4.99 15.45
C TRP A 215 2.71 -4.09 14.90
N THR A 216 1.58 -4.70 14.53
CA THR A 216 0.30 -4.01 14.35
C THR A 216 -0.62 -4.45 15.47
N ILE A 217 -1.06 -3.49 16.29
CA ILE A 217 -1.88 -3.72 17.49
C ILE A 217 -3.20 -2.99 17.31
N ASP A 218 -4.33 -3.66 17.54
CA ASP A 218 -5.62 -2.97 17.61
C ASP A 218 -5.73 -2.21 18.95
N ALA A 219 -5.72 -0.88 18.89
CA ALA A 219 -5.82 -0.02 20.08
C ALA A 219 -7.16 -0.16 20.82
N LYS A 220 -8.18 -0.77 20.23
CA LYS A 220 -9.50 -0.95 20.84
C LYS A 220 -9.53 -2.10 21.84
N ASN A 221 -8.85 -3.20 21.52
CA ASN A 221 -8.91 -4.44 22.29
C ASN A 221 -7.53 -4.95 22.74
N GLY A 222 -6.43 -4.35 22.23
CA GLY A 222 -5.06 -4.74 22.55
C GLY A 222 -4.59 -6.00 21.79
N ASN A 223 -5.37 -6.53 20.88
CA ASN A 223 -4.96 -7.68 20.09
C ASN A 223 -3.82 -7.31 19.17
N VAL A 224 -2.89 -8.24 18.98
CA VAL A 224 -1.80 -8.14 18.01
C VAL A 224 -2.27 -8.79 16.72
N ASP A 225 -2.52 -7.97 15.68
CA ASP A 225 -2.97 -8.47 14.38
C ASP A 225 -1.77 -9.08 13.62
N HIS A 226 -0.61 -8.41 13.65
CA HIS A 226 0.62 -8.89 13.04
C HIS A 226 1.82 -8.69 13.93
N ARG A 227 2.79 -9.60 13.83
CA ARG A 227 4.11 -9.47 14.44
C ARG A 227 5.16 -10.01 13.50
N TYR A 228 5.91 -9.08 12.89
CA TYR A 228 6.93 -9.40 11.91
C TYR A 228 8.32 -9.38 12.51
N TYR A 229 9.11 -10.38 12.17
CA TYR A 229 10.56 -10.40 12.30
C TYR A 229 11.14 -10.45 10.90
N THR A 230 11.95 -9.46 10.54
CA THR A 230 12.51 -9.37 9.20
C THR A 230 14.02 -9.25 9.26
N TYR A 231 14.71 -10.07 8.49
CA TYR A 231 16.12 -9.94 8.23
C TYR A 231 16.32 -9.43 6.81
N TYR A 232 17.19 -8.45 6.65
CA TYR A 232 17.54 -7.81 5.37
C TYR A 232 19.01 -8.03 5.10
N ARG A 233 19.34 -8.33 3.85
CA ARG A 233 20.72 -8.43 3.38
C ARG A 233 20.92 -7.75 2.04
N ASP A 234 21.96 -6.90 2.00
CA ASP A 234 22.52 -6.35 0.78
C ASP A 234 23.56 -7.34 0.22
N MET A 235 23.26 -7.97 -0.92
CA MET A 235 24.11 -8.97 -1.58
C MET A 235 24.80 -8.39 -2.82
N HIS A 236 25.41 -7.20 -2.70
CA HIS A 236 26.10 -6.51 -3.80
C HIS A 236 25.19 -6.18 -4.99
N SER A 237 24.83 -7.15 -5.81
CA SER A 237 23.94 -7.00 -6.98
C SER A 237 22.46 -7.22 -6.68
N PHE A 238 22.11 -7.66 -5.48
CA PHE A 238 20.75 -7.97 -5.06
C PHE A 238 20.45 -7.43 -3.68
N TYR A 239 19.17 -7.13 -3.41
CA TYR A 239 18.62 -7.02 -2.07
C TYR A 239 17.84 -8.29 -1.75
N GLY A 240 18.00 -8.79 -0.55
CA GLY A 240 17.19 -9.89 -0.06
C GLY A 240 16.60 -9.61 1.31
N TRP A 241 15.43 -10.14 1.57
CA TRP A 241 14.87 -10.17 2.91
C TRP A 241 14.07 -11.44 3.15
N ILE A 242 14.02 -11.85 4.42
CA ILE A 242 13.14 -12.90 4.93
C ILE A 242 12.33 -12.28 6.05
N ARG A 243 11.01 -12.45 6.00
CA ARG A 243 10.05 -12.01 7.00
C ARG A 243 9.27 -13.19 7.54
N TYR A 244 9.11 -13.22 8.84
CA TYR A 244 8.25 -14.19 9.51
C TYR A 244 7.19 -13.44 10.32
N ASP A 245 5.90 -13.72 10.04
CA ASP A 245 4.78 -13.31 10.86
C ASP A 245 4.49 -14.41 11.88
N THR A 246 4.57 -14.07 13.17
CA THR A 246 4.35 -15.04 14.25
C THR A 246 2.87 -15.26 14.57
N VAL A 247 1.99 -14.34 14.19
CA VAL A 247 0.55 -14.44 14.39
C VAL A 247 -0.05 -15.38 13.35
N GLU A 248 0.22 -15.10 12.07
CA GLU A 248 -0.26 -15.93 10.96
C GLU A 248 0.61 -17.18 10.69
N LYS A 249 1.78 -17.27 11.35
CA LYS A 249 2.78 -18.33 11.11
C LYS A 249 3.24 -18.40 9.65
N LYS A 250 3.31 -17.22 9.01
CA LYS A 250 3.64 -17.06 7.59
C LYS A 250 5.09 -16.63 7.41
N THR A 251 5.77 -17.26 6.46
CA THR A 251 7.11 -16.87 6.03
C THR A 251 7.07 -16.34 4.60
N THR A 252 7.63 -15.16 4.39
CA THR A 252 7.81 -14.56 3.07
C THR A 252 9.28 -14.22 2.88
N PHE A 253 9.83 -14.45 1.71
CA PHE A 253 11.14 -13.94 1.35
C PHE A 253 11.15 -13.35 -0.06
N MET A 254 12.06 -12.42 -0.29
CA MET A 254 12.22 -11.74 -1.55
C MET A 254 13.70 -11.53 -1.86
N ILE A 255 14.05 -11.66 -3.14
CA ILE A 255 15.35 -11.28 -3.68
C ILE A 255 15.08 -10.39 -4.88
N MET A 256 15.62 -9.17 -4.88
CA MET A 256 15.46 -8.18 -5.95
C MET A 256 16.83 -7.75 -6.47
N PRO A 257 17.04 -7.71 -7.78
CA PRO A 257 18.24 -7.11 -8.36
C PRO A 257 18.28 -5.61 -8.08
N LYS A 258 19.48 -5.05 -7.84
CA LYS A 258 19.66 -3.62 -7.52
C LYS A 258 19.56 -2.69 -8.72
N ASP A 259 19.99 -3.13 -9.88
CA ASP A 259 20.21 -2.26 -11.05
C ASP A 259 19.73 -2.90 -12.36
N PHE A 260 18.52 -3.45 -12.39
CA PHE A 260 17.88 -3.69 -13.67
C PHE A 260 17.08 -2.44 -14.07
N ARG A 261 17.78 -1.45 -14.62
CA ARG A 261 17.16 -0.47 -15.50
C ARG A 261 17.18 -1.08 -16.90
N PHE A 262 16.03 -1.50 -17.38
CA PHE A 262 15.81 -1.78 -18.77
C PHE A 262 15.40 -0.49 -19.49
#